data_eb3294d43d9259486dc4eabeca4d2c18
#
_entry.id   eb3294d43d9259486dc4eabeca4d2c18
#
_cell.length_a   1.000
_cell.length_b   1.000
_cell.length_c   1.000
_cell.angle_alpha   90.00
_cell.angle_beta   90.00
_cell.angle_gamma   90.00
#
_symmetry.space_group_name_H-M   'P 1'
#
loop_
_entity.id
_entity.type
_entity.pdbx_description
1 polymer ?
#
loop_
_entity_poly.entity_id
_entity_poly.type
_entity_poly.pdbx_seq_one_letter_code
_entity_poly.pdbx_strand_id
1 'polypeptide(L)'
;MDLSFFDKSACAERRARLTTRLGKQPALVVSGAPRPRGTHRGLHPFRAASHFLYLFGLHLEKAMGLWNGERWQLFLPEPGPDAALWTGPVPGLAELGEIVGVPVSPMAKLQEALNPSATATLPSPDVETCVEQSSLLGRKIRPGKLAAIDEPLADALIELRLVHDQAGIAGLREAAQATVAAHTAGLHAARPGIRESVVRAAIEAELVASNMTTSFNSIVSVHGEVLHNEDHHFTLADGDLLLVDAGAETAGGWAGDVTRTWPVSGRYTSTQRDLYEVVLRAQTAAIAAIKPGQRYLELQGIAARATAEGLVGLGILRGDPAELVSDGVVALFFPHGVGHLVGLDVHDLDDLGDRATYAPGRTRSTDPGLKALRLDRDLVPGMAVTIEPGFYQVPAILDDPERTRVAKDRLRRDRLAAFRDVRGIRIEDTILVTSDGHDNLNESLPKTPSAIETAMNAT
;
A
#
# COMPACT_ATOMS: atom_id res chain seq x y z
N MET A 1 -17.53 -21.78 -1.90
CA MET A 1 -16.25 -21.02 -1.85
C MET A 1 -15.96 -20.58 -3.28
N ASP A 2 -15.81 -19.28 -3.51
CA ASP A 2 -15.33 -18.77 -4.80
C ASP A 2 -13.83 -19.03 -4.93
N LEU A 3 -13.38 -19.61 -6.03
CA LEU A 3 -11.99 -19.97 -6.32
C LEU A 3 -11.51 -19.32 -7.63
N SER A 4 -12.27 -18.41 -8.21
CA SER A 4 -11.95 -17.79 -9.50
C SER A 4 -10.62 -17.01 -9.47
N PHE A 5 -10.24 -16.49 -8.32
CA PHE A 5 -9.01 -15.74 -8.08
C PHE A 5 -7.82 -16.64 -7.64
N PHE A 6 -8.06 -17.94 -7.39
CA PHE A 6 -7.06 -18.81 -6.79
C PHE A 6 -6.17 -19.50 -7.83
N ASP A 7 -4.88 -19.23 -7.79
CA ASP A 7 -3.88 -19.92 -8.61
C ASP A 7 -3.09 -20.94 -7.77
N LYS A 8 -3.53 -22.20 -7.85
CA LYS A 8 -2.89 -23.34 -7.17
C LYS A 8 -1.43 -23.51 -7.60
N SER A 9 -1.12 -23.31 -8.89
CA SER A 9 0.22 -23.53 -9.44
C SER A 9 1.19 -22.49 -8.91
N ALA A 10 0.82 -21.20 -8.94
CA ALA A 10 1.61 -20.12 -8.38
C ALA A 10 1.89 -20.32 -6.89
N CYS A 11 0.87 -20.70 -6.10
CA CYS A 11 1.05 -20.99 -4.68
C CYS A 11 2.00 -22.19 -4.44
N ALA A 12 1.90 -23.26 -5.23
CA ALA A 12 2.79 -24.40 -5.14
C ALA A 12 4.25 -24.03 -5.47
N GLU A 13 4.46 -23.23 -6.51
CA GLU A 13 5.78 -22.73 -6.90
C GLU A 13 6.39 -21.81 -5.81
N ARG A 14 5.61 -20.90 -5.25
CA ARG A 14 6.02 -20.02 -4.15
C ARG A 14 6.45 -20.83 -2.92
N ARG A 15 5.68 -21.87 -2.55
CA ARG A 15 6.04 -22.79 -1.47
C ARG A 15 7.35 -23.54 -1.78
N ALA A 16 7.53 -24.03 -3.00
CA ALA A 16 8.75 -24.72 -3.42
C ALA A 16 9.98 -23.78 -3.37
N ARG A 17 9.84 -22.55 -3.85
CA ARG A 17 10.90 -21.53 -3.78
C ARG A 17 11.25 -21.17 -2.33
N LEU A 18 10.26 -21.08 -1.44
CA LEU A 18 10.50 -20.83 -0.01
C LEU A 18 11.25 -21.98 0.64
N THR A 19 10.83 -23.23 0.40
CA THR A 19 11.50 -24.40 1.00
C THR A 19 12.92 -24.60 0.50
N THR A 20 13.22 -24.21 -0.73
CA THR A 20 14.60 -24.20 -1.26
C THR A 20 15.51 -23.29 -0.42
N ARG A 21 15.00 -22.16 0.08
CA ARG A 21 15.75 -21.21 0.93
C ARG A 21 15.85 -21.68 2.37
N LEU A 22 14.76 -22.22 2.91
CA LEU A 22 14.73 -22.69 4.31
C LEU A 22 15.46 -24.01 4.53
N GLY A 23 15.61 -24.82 3.47
CA GLY A 23 16.15 -26.18 3.59
C GLY A 23 15.29 -27.01 4.55
N LYS A 24 15.90 -27.53 5.60
CA LYS A 24 15.23 -28.34 6.63
C LYS A 24 14.71 -27.53 7.83
N GLN A 25 14.90 -26.21 7.87
CA GLN A 25 14.38 -25.39 8.96
C GLN A 25 12.86 -25.39 8.93
N PRO A 26 12.18 -25.86 9.99
CA PRO A 26 10.73 -25.82 10.05
C PRO A 26 10.21 -24.35 10.11
N ALA A 27 9.04 -24.12 9.51
CA ALA A 27 8.41 -22.80 9.51
C ALA A 27 6.90 -22.89 9.67
N LEU A 28 6.34 -22.06 10.54
CA LEU A 28 4.91 -21.92 10.78
C LEU A 28 4.44 -20.58 10.23
N VAL A 29 3.48 -20.61 9.29
CA VAL A 29 2.86 -19.43 8.71
C VAL A 29 1.37 -19.42 9.08
N VAL A 30 0.92 -18.33 9.72
CA VAL A 30 -0.43 -18.24 10.26
C VAL A 30 -1.30 -17.34 9.38
N SER A 31 -2.59 -17.69 9.23
CA SER A 31 -3.55 -16.86 8.49
C SER A 31 -4.14 -15.74 9.34
N GLY A 32 -4.13 -15.89 10.66
CA GLY A 32 -4.83 -15.01 11.60
C GLY A 32 -6.27 -15.44 11.90
N ALA A 33 -6.96 -14.65 12.68
CA ALA A 33 -8.34 -14.90 13.13
C ALA A 33 -9.26 -13.70 12.82
N PRO A 34 -10.57 -13.94 12.59
CA PRO A 34 -11.53 -12.85 12.43
C PRO A 34 -11.59 -11.97 13.70
N ARG A 35 -11.71 -10.65 13.50
CA ARG A 35 -11.79 -9.69 14.60
C ARG A 35 -13.24 -9.42 15.00
N PRO A 36 -13.58 -9.43 16.32
CA PRO A 36 -14.90 -9.07 16.78
C PRO A 36 -15.26 -7.61 16.47
N ARG A 37 -16.51 -7.38 16.01
CA ARG A 37 -17.11 -6.07 15.86
C ARG A 37 -18.15 -5.86 16.98
N GLY A 38 -17.68 -5.49 18.16
CA GLY A 38 -18.52 -5.24 19.33
C GLY A 38 -18.93 -6.48 20.12
N THR A 39 -19.27 -7.60 19.49
CA THR A 39 -19.57 -8.87 20.14
C THR A 39 -18.82 -10.02 19.49
N HIS A 40 -18.64 -11.13 20.24
CA HIS A 40 -17.93 -12.31 19.73
C HIS A 40 -18.62 -13.01 18.52
N ARG A 41 -19.88 -12.67 18.22
CA ARG A 41 -20.63 -13.21 17.08
C ARG A 41 -20.67 -12.25 15.88
N GLY A 42 -20.51 -10.94 16.12
CA GLY A 42 -20.40 -9.95 15.07
C GLY A 42 -18.93 -9.78 14.69
N LEU A 43 -18.53 -10.28 13.54
CA LEU A 43 -17.14 -10.25 13.08
C LEU A 43 -16.98 -9.23 11.95
N HIS A 44 -15.81 -8.62 11.86
CA HIS A 44 -15.38 -7.95 10.64
C HIS A 44 -15.12 -8.99 9.55
N PRO A 45 -15.26 -8.62 8.24
CA PRO A 45 -14.81 -9.47 7.15
C PRO A 45 -13.37 -9.94 7.38
N PHE A 46 -13.15 -11.24 7.19
CA PHE A 46 -11.83 -11.82 7.42
C PHE A 46 -10.95 -11.69 6.18
N ARG A 47 -9.76 -11.20 6.40
CA ARG A 47 -8.65 -11.21 5.45
C ARG A 47 -7.47 -11.97 6.06
N ALA A 48 -7.00 -13.00 5.41
CA ALA A 48 -5.82 -13.74 5.88
C ALA A 48 -4.54 -12.88 5.76
N ALA A 49 -3.58 -13.14 6.62
CA ALA A 49 -2.29 -12.48 6.60
C ALA A 49 -1.59 -12.65 5.24
N SER A 50 -0.93 -11.61 4.76
CA SER A 50 -0.39 -11.55 3.39
C SER A 50 0.68 -12.61 3.12
N HIS A 51 1.51 -12.98 4.11
CA HIS A 51 2.44 -14.09 3.97
C HIS A 51 1.73 -15.45 3.80
N PHE A 52 0.57 -15.63 4.45
CA PHE A 52 -0.25 -16.82 4.28
C PHE A 52 -0.92 -16.82 2.89
N LEU A 53 -1.50 -15.69 2.47
CA LEU A 53 -2.09 -15.54 1.13
C LEU A 53 -1.06 -15.80 0.03
N TYR A 54 0.17 -15.30 0.18
CA TYR A 54 1.25 -15.55 -0.78
C TYR A 54 1.50 -17.03 -1.02
N LEU A 55 1.45 -17.83 0.05
CA LEU A 55 1.79 -19.26 0.02
C LEU A 55 0.59 -20.19 -0.24
N PHE A 56 -0.61 -19.80 0.19
CA PHE A 56 -1.79 -20.68 0.16
C PHE A 56 -2.97 -20.11 -0.64
N GLY A 57 -2.98 -18.81 -0.95
CA GLY A 57 -3.90 -18.15 -1.87
C GLY A 57 -5.36 -18.04 -1.42
N LEU A 58 -5.72 -18.47 -0.20
CA LEU A 58 -7.10 -18.52 0.28
C LEU A 58 -7.26 -17.83 1.64
N HIS A 59 -8.41 -17.19 1.85
CA HIS A 59 -8.79 -16.58 3.12
C HIS A 59 -9.36 -17.64 4.09
N LEU A 60 -8.49 -18.48 4.64
CA LEU A 60 -8.86 -19.54 5.59
C LEU A 60 -8.68 -19.05 7.01
N GLU A 61 -9.78 -18.94 7.77
CA GLU A 61 -9.77 -18.48 9.17
C GLU A 61 -8.99 -19.43 10.07
N LYS A 62 -8.13 -18.88 10.93
CA LYS A 62 -7.33 -19.62 11.91
C LYS A 62 -6.52 -20.78 11.33
N ALA A 63 -6.20 -20.71 10.04
CA ALA A 63 -5.39 -21.72 9.37
C ALA A 63 -3.91 -21.53 9.71
N MET A 64 -3.18 -22.65 9.80
CA MET A 64 -1.76 -22.67 10.06
C MET A 64 -1.05 -23.60 9.07
N GLY A 65 -0.16 -23.02 8.25
CA GLY A 65 0.69 -23.76 7.33
C GLY A 65 2.02 -24.09 7.99
N LEU A 66 2.35 -25.38 8.10
CA LEU A 66 3.60 -25.89 8.66
C LEU A 66 4.46 -26.52 7.57
N TRP A 67 5.66 -25.99 7.39
CA TRP A 67 6.78 -26.68 6.76
C TRP A 67 7.55 -27.42 7.85
N ASN A 68 7.57 -28.74 7.84
CA ASN A 68 8.23 -29.53 8.87
C ASN A 68 9.69 -29.90 8.55
N GLY A 69 10.25 -29.32 7.46
CA GLY A 69 11.57 -29.65 6.94
C GLY A 69 11.57 -30.70 5.80
N GLU A 70 10.41 -31.31 5.50
CA GLU A 70 10.24 -32.32 4.45
C GLU A 70 9.03 -32.04 3.55
N ARG A 71 7.90 -31.59 4.14
CA ARG A 71 6.66 -31.30 3.41
C ARG A 71 5.86 -30.20 4.06
N TRP A 72 5.06 -29.51 3.26
CA TRP A 72 4.01 -28.62 3.74
C TRP A 72 2.80 -29.42 4.22
N GLN A 73 2.18 -28.95 5.30
CA GLN A 73 0.90 -29.41 5.82
C GLN A 73 0.11 -28.23 6.32
N LEU A 74 -1.19 -28.22 6.05
CA LEU A 74 -2.10 -27.18 6.50
C LEU A 74 -2.96 -27.71 7.63
N PHE A 75 -3.17 -26.91 8.68
CA PHE A 75 -3.99 -27.25 9.82
C PHE A 75 -5.12 -26.23 9.94
N LEU A 76 -6.37 -26.73 10.11
CA LEU A 76 -7.55 -25.90 10.26
C LEU A 76 -8.43 -26.38 11.43
N PRO A 77 -9.17 -25.46 12.08
CA PRO A 77 -10.27 -25.86 12.94
C PRO A 77 -11.29 -26.70 12.17
N GLU A 78 -11.80 -27.75 12.78
CA GLU A 78 -12.91 -28.48 12.19
C GLU A 78 -14.20 -27.64 12.32
N PRO A 79 -15.01 -27.53 11.25
CA PRO A 79 -16.28 -26.84 11.34
C PRO A 79 -17.20 -27.54 12.35
N GLY A 80 -17.91 -26.74 13.15
CA GLY A 80 -18.91 -27.29 14.07
C GLY A 80 -20.07 -27.98 13.31
N PRO A 81 -20.84 -28.84 13.98
CA PRO A 81 -21.89 -29.65 13.34
C PRO A 81 -22.94 -28.81 12.61
N ASP A 82 -23.19 -27.59 13.07
CA ASP A 82 -24.18 -26.68 12.50
C ASP A 82 -23.57 -25.59 11.60
N ALA A 83 -22.27 -25.63 11.31
CA ALA A 83 -21.58 -24.59 10.55
C ALA A 83 -22.26 -24.34 9.19
N ALA A 84 -22.62 -25.40 8.47
CA ALA A 84 -23.27 -25.31 7.17
C ALA A 84 -24.62 -24.58 7.20
N LEU A 85 -25.32 -24.59 8.34
CA LEU A 85 -26.57 -23.84 8.51
C LEU A 85 -26.34 -22.33 8.47
N TRP A 86 -25.19 -21.87 9.01
CA TRP A 86 -24.90 -20.44 9.17
C TRP A 86 -24.07 -19.83 8.03
N THR A 87 -23.14 -20.61 7.49
CA THR A 87 -22.15 -20.13 6.50
C THR A 87 -22.24 -20.83 5.16
N GLY A 88 -23.22 -21.74 5.00
CA GLY A 88 -23.31 -22.61 3.85
C GLY A 88 -22.30 -23.77 3.90
N PRO A 89 -22.36 -24.71 2.93
CA PRO A 89 -21.45 -25.84 2.90
C PRO A 89 -20.01 -25.39 2.64
N VAL A 90 -19.08 -25.95 3.41
CA VAL A 90 -17.65 -25.74 3.24
C VAL A 90 -16.99 -27.05 2.79
N PRO A 91 -15.92 -27.02 1.98
CA PRO A 91 -15.19 -28.21 1.59
C PRO A 91 -14.69 -29.00 2.81
N GLY A 92 -14.75 -30.31 2.74
CA GLY A 92 -14.10 -31.16 3.74
C GLY A 92 -12.56 -31.04 3.71
N LEU A 93 -11.87 -31.42 4.79
CA LEU A 93 -10.41 -31.27 4.88
C LEU A 93 -9.66 -31.98 3.72
N ALA A 94 -10.13 -33.16 3.29
CA ALA A 94 -9.55 -33.87 2.17
C ALA A 94 -9.73 -33.11 0.84
N GLU A 95 -10.94 -32.64 0.55
CA GLU A 95 -11.26 -31.84 -0.63
C GLU A 95 -10.47 -30.52 -0.64
N LEU A 96 -10.37 -29.84 0.50
CA LEU A 96 -9.57 -28.63 0.63
C LEU A 96 -8.08 -28.92 0.38
N GLY A 97 -7.60 -30.10 0.79
CA GLY A 97 -6.23 -30.56 0.49
C GLY A 97 -5.98 -30.73 -1.01
N GLU A 98 -6.97 -31.24 -1.75
CA GLU A 98 -6.91 -31.31 -3.21
C GLU A 98 -6.91 -29.91 -3.86
N ILE A 99 -7.73 -28.99 -3.36
CA ILE A 99 -7.76 -27.60 -3.83
C ILE A 99 -6.39 -26.94 -3.61
N VAL A 100 -5.89 -26.90 -2.37
CA VAL A 100 -4.67 -26.17 -2.00
C VAL A 100 -3.39 -26.88 -2.49
N GLY A 101 -3.47 -28.19 -2.70
CA GLY A 101 -2.32 -29.02 -3.15
C GLY A 101 -1.32 -29.36 -2.03
N VAL A 102 -1.79 -29.39 -0.78
CA VAL A 102 -1.06 -29.88 0.38
C VAL A 102 -2.01 -30.64 1.32
N PRO A 103 -1.52 -31.66 2.09
CA PRO A 103 -2.35 -32.34 3.07
C PRO A 103 -2.96 -31.35 4.08
N VAL A 104 -4.24 -31.53 4.38
CA VAL A 104 -4.97 -30.74 5.38
C VAL A 104 -5.36 -31.64 6.55
N SER A 105 -5.15 -31.18 7.76
CA SER A 105 -5.44 -31.92 9.01
C SER A 105 -6.22 -31.06 10.00
N PRO A 106 -6.95 -31.66 10.93
CA PRO A 106 -7.53 -30.94 12.04
C PRO A 106 -6.48 -30.17 12.86
N MET A 107 -6.82 -28.97 13.33
CA MET A 107 -5.95 -28.12 14.17
C MET A 107 -5.41 -28.86 15.39
N ALA A 108 -6.20 -29.76 15.99
CA ALA A 108 -5.80 -30.55 17.14
C ALA A 108 -4.52 -31.38 16.92
N LYS A 109 -4.19 -31.71 15.66
CA LYS A 109 -2.97 -32.46 15.30
C LYS A 109 -1.73 -31.59 15.11
N LEU A 110 -1.84 -30.27 15.13
CA LEU A 110 -0.70 -29.38 14.92
C LEU A 110 0.40 -29.58 15.95
N GLN A 111 0.03 -29.73 17.22
CA GLN A 111 0.98 -29.85 18.32
C GLN A 111 1.85 -31.10 18.23
N GLU A 112 1.31 -32.19 17.65
CA GLU A 112 2.04 -33.44 17.40
C GLU A 112 3.05 -33.30 16.25
N ALA A 113 2.74 -32.44 15.26
CA ALA A 113 3.58 -32.21 14.09
C ALA A 113 4.64 -31.11 14.31
N LEU A 114 4.48 -30.28 15.33
CA LEU A 114 5.29 -29.10 15.58
C LEU A 114 6.55 -29.45 16.38
N ASN A 115 7.69 -28.85 15.97
CA ASN A 115 8.90 -28.80 16.79
C ASN A 115 9.09 -27.38 17.32
N PRO A 116 8.57 -27.01 18.49
CA PRO A 116 8.52 -25.65 18.96
C PRO A 116 9.89 -24.95 19.02
N SER A 117 10.94 -25.66 19.40
CA SER A 117 12.29 -25.08 19.58
C SER A 117 13.03 -24.82 18.28
N ALA A 118 12.63 -25.48 17.17
CA ALA A 118 13.27 -25.35 15.86
C ALA A 118 12.42 -24.56 14.84
N THR A 119 11.12 -24.36 15.11
CA THR A 119 10.19 -23.75 14.14
C THR A 119 10.28 -22.23 14.14
N ALA A 120 10.61 -21.69 12.98
CA ALA A 120 10.53 -20.25 12.72
C ALA A 120 9.08 -19.80 12.46
N THR A 121 8.75 -18.56 12.80
CA THR A 121 7.46 -17.93 12.45
C THR A 121 7.63 -16.42 12.32
N LEU A 122 6.80 -15.77 11.49
CA LEU A 122 6.72 -14.32 11.49
C LEU A 122 5.70 -13.85 12.54
N PRO A 123 6.05 -12.86 13.39
CA PRO A 123 5.11 -12.28 14.32
C PRO A 123 3.93 -11.65 13.56
N SER A 124 2.71 -12.03 13.92
CA SER A 124 1.51 -11.35 13.38
C SER A 124 1.45 -9.90 13.84
N PRO A 125 0.93 -8.96 13.04
CA PRO A 125 0.57 -7.63 13.53
C PRO A 125 -0.57 -7.67 14.57
N ASP A 126 -1.35 -8.75 14.62
CA ASP A 126 -2.40 -8.98 15.60
C ASP A 126 -1.87 -9.59 16.90
N VAL A 127 -2.17 -8.95 18.03
CA VAL A 127 -1.67 -9.37 19.36
C VAL A 127 -2.22 -10.74 19.78
N GLU A 128 -3.50 -11.04 19.52
CA GLU A 128 -4.11 -12.32 19.91
C GLU A 128 -3.47 -13.48 19.13
N THR A 129 -3.22 -13.29 17.84
CA THR A 129 -2.48 -14.26 17.03
C THR A 129 -1.06 -14.45 17.55
N CYS A 130 -0.37 -13.39 18.00
CA CYS A 130 0.95 -13.50 18.62
C CYS A 130 0.91 -14.29 19.94
N VAL A 131 -0.16 -14.18 20.73
CA VAL A 131 -0.36 -14.98 21.96
C VAL A 131 -0.49 -16.46 21.60
N GLU A 132 -1.27 -16.79 20.59
CA GLU A 132 -1.41 -18.17 20.09
C GLU A 132 -0.08 -18.72 19.58
N GLN A 133 0.65 -17.97 18.74
CA GLN A 133 1.98 -18.33 18.29
C GLN A 133 2.95 -18.56 19.46
N SER A 134 2.88 -17.71 20.49
CA SER A 134 3.74 -17.82 21.68
C SER A 134 3.45 -19.10 22.48
N SER A 135 2.17 -19.46 22.62
CA SER A 135 1.74 -20.69 23.29
C SER A 135 2.21 -21.93 22.53
N LEU A 136 2.06 -21.94 21.21
CA LEU A 136 2.45 -23.05 20.36
C LEU A 136 3.97 -23.29 20.33
N LEU A 137 4.75 -22.18 20.28
CA LEU A 137 6.20 -22.26 20.12
C LEU A 137 6.98 -22.16 21.45
N GLY A 138 6.29 -22.03 22.58
CA GLY A 138 6.93 -21.98 23.90
C GLY A 138 7.88 -20.79 24.09
N ARG A 139 7.74 -19.74 23.29
CA ARG A 139 8.57 -18.54 23.32
C ARG A 139 7.74 -17.28 23.08
N LYS A 140 8.19 -16.15 23.62
CA LYS A 140 7.47 -14.89 23.53
C LYS A 140 7.56 -14.31 22.13
N ILE A 141 6.41 -14.17 21.46
CA ILE A 141 6.26 -13.52 20.15
C ILE A 141 5.45 -12.23 20.34
N ARG A 142 5.87 -11.16 19.68
CA ARG A 142 5.24 -9.83 19.77
C ARG A 142 5.23 -9.15 18.40
N PRO A 143 4.19 -8.39 18.06
CA PRO A 143 4.15 -7.62 16.84
C PRO A 143 5.42 -6.78 16.64
N GLY A 144 5.97 -6.78 15.43
CA GLY A 144 7.16 -6.01 15.05
C GLY A 144 8.47 -6.42 15.75
N LYS A 145 8.52 -7.59 16.41
CA LYS A 145 9.72 -8.11 17.09
C LYS A 145 10.12 -9.47 16.55
N LEU A 146 11.09 -9.48 15.66
CA LEU A 146 11.64 -10.69 15.06
C LEU A 146 12.70 -11.29 16.01
N ALA A 147 12.63 -12.62 16.24
CA ALA A 147 13.68 -13.35 16.96
C ALA A 147 14.71 -13.91 15.96
N ALA A 148 15.94 -14.17 16.41
CA ALA A 148 17.02 -14.68 15.55
C ALA A 148 16.65 -15.96 14.80
N ILE A 149 15.88 -16.86 15.41
CA ILE A 149 15.42 -18.10 14.77
C ILE A 149 14.46 -17.83 13.60
N ASP A 150 13.77 -16.67 13.59
CA ASP A 150 12.76 -16.28 12.62
C ASP A 150 13.37 -15.51 11.44
N GLU A 151 14.59 -14.99 11.59
CA GLU A 151 15.25 -14.17 10.58
C GLU A 151 15.42 -14.85 9.22
N PRO A 152 15.82 -16.13 9.13
CA PRO A 152 15.92 -16.80 7.82
C PRO A 152 14.57 -16.91 7.09
N LEU A 153 13.46 -17.09 7.83
CA LEU A 153 12.12 -17.10 7.25
C LEU A 153 11.73 -15.71 6.73
N ALA A 154 12.04 -14.68 7.52
CA ALA A 154 11.78 -13.29 7.13
C ALA A 154 12.54 -12.93 5.85
N ASP A 155 13.86 -13.20 5.81
CA ASP A 155 14.70 -12.90 4.66
C ASP A 155 14.23 -13.65 3.40
N ALA A 156 13.89 -14.93 3.54
CA ALA A 156 13.39 -15.73 2.44
C ALA A 156 12.05 -15.21 1.88
N LEU A 157 11.12 -14.80 2.74
CA LEU A 157 9.85 -14.21 2.31
C LEU A 157 10.01 -12.81 1.72
N ILE A 158 10.91 -12.00 2.27
CA ILE A 158 11.27 -10.69 1.68
C ILE A 158 11.76 -10.87 0.26
N GLU A 159 12.77 -11.71 0.03
CA GLU A 159 13.33 -11.95 -1.30
C GLU A 159 12.28 -12.46 -2.31
N LEU A 160 11.33 -13.27 -1.84
CA LEU A 160 10.29 -13.84 -2.71
C LEU A 160 9.19 -12.83 -3.03
N ARG A 161 8.81 -11.97 -2.08
CA ARG A 161 7.70 -11.01 -2.25
C ARG A 161 8.15 -9.69 -2.88
N LEU A 162 9.42 -9.32 -2.76
CA LEU A 162 9.96 -8.11 -3.42
C LEU A 162 9.82 -8.17 -4.94
N VAL A 163 9.81 -9.36 -5.53
CA VAL A 163 9.72 -9.57 -6.98
C VAL A 163 8.51 -10.43 -7.28
N HIS A 164 7.50 -9.79 -7.84
CA HIS A 164 6.25 -10.47 -8.18
C HIS A 164 6.44 -11.44 -9.34
N ASP A 165 5.86 -12.63 -9.21
CA ASP A 165 5.70 -13.59 -10.29
C ASP A 165 4.54 -13.16 -11.23
N GLN A 166 4.31 -13.90 -12.31
CA GLN A 166 3.29 -13.58 -13.30
C GLN A 166 1.88 -13.52 -12.69
N ALA A 167 1.55 -14.40 -11.74
CA ALA A 167 0.28 -14.39 -11.06
C ALA A 167 0.13 -13.14 -10.16
N GLY A 168 1.20 -12.74 -9.47
CA GLY A 168 1.23 -11.50 -8.70
C GLY A 168 1.06 -10.26 -9.57
N ILE A 169 1.77 -10.21 -10.70
CA ILE A 169 1.64 -9.11 -11.67
C ILE A 169 0.20 -9.05 -12.24
N ALA A 170 -0.42 -10.21 -12.52
CA ALA A 170 -1.81 -10.25 -12.99
C ALA A 170 -2.76 -9.69 -11.92
N GLY A 171 -2.59 -10.07 -10.65
CA GLY A 171 -3.38 -9.54 -9.54
C GLY A 171 -3.22 -8.03 -9.33
N LEU A 172 -1.98 -7.52 -9.43
CA LEU A 172 -1.72 -6.06 -9.37
C LEU A 172 -2.38 -5.30 -10.52
N ARG A 173 -2.39 -5.86 -11.74
CA ARG A 173 -3.08 -5.26 -12.89
C ARG A 173 -4.60 -5.25 -12.70
N GLU A 174 -5.16 -6.32 -12.15
CA GLU A 174 -6.57 -6.41 -11.80
C GLU A 174 -6.96 -5.35 -10.77
N ALA A 175 -6.18 -5.21 -9.68
CA ALA A 175 -6.38 -4.17 -8.67
C ALA A 175 -6.28 -2.76 -9.28
N ALA A 176 -5.29 -2.52 -10.15
CA ALA A 176 -5.09 -1.24 -10.81
C ALA A 176 -6.28 -0.87 -11.73
N GLN A 177 -6.81 -1.83 -12.49
CA GLN A 177 -8.00 -1.61 -13.34
C GLN A 177 -9.24 -1.25 -12.53
N ALA A 178 -9.50 -1.98 -11.43
CA ALA A 178 -10.59 -1.68 -10.52
C ALA A 178 -10.43 -0.31 -9.85
N THR A 179 -9.20 0.03 -9.46
CA THR A 179 -8.86 1.35 -8.90
C THR A 179 -9.14 2.47 -9.92
N VAL A 180 -8.77 2.30 -11.18
CA VAL A 180 -9.06 3.27 -12.25
C VAL A 180 -10.57 3.47 -12.44
N ALA A 181 -11.37 2.38 -12.45
CA ALA A 181 -12.82 2.46 -12.54
C ALA A 181 -13.42 3.19 -11.33
N ALA A 182 -12.98 2.87 -10.13
CA ALA A 182 -13.42 3.50 -8.90
C ALA A 182 -13.10 5.00 -8.86
N HIS A 183 -11.89 5.41 -9.24
CA HIS A 183 -11.52 6.83 -9.37
C HIS A 183 -12.38 7.55 -10.42
N THR A 184 -12.66 6.90 -11.54
CA THR A 184 -13.52 7.45 -12.60
C THR A 184 -14.94 7.70 -12.08
N ALA A 185 -15.51 6.75 -11.32
CA ALA A 185 -16.82 6.92 -10.68
C ALA A 185 -16.82 8.08 -9.67
N GLY A 186 -15.75 8.19 -8.85
CA GLY A 186 -15.57 9.29 -7.91
C GLY A 186 -15.44 10.65 -8.60
N LEU A 187 -14.68 10.71 -9.69
CA LEU A 187 -14.48 11.93 -10.49
C LEU A 187 -15.83 12.44 -11.06
N HIS A 188 -16.66 11.55 -11.59
CA HIS A 188 -17.99 11.91 -12.11
C HIS A 188 -18.98 12.28 -11.01
N ALA A 189 -18.81 11.75 -9.79
CA ALA A 189 -19.66 12.10 -8.67
C ALA A 189 -19.31 13.47 -8.07
N ALA A 190 -18.06 13.93 -8.20
CA ALA A 190 -17.58 15.16 -7.57
C ALA A 190 -18.21 16.40 -8.19
N ARG A 191 -18.96 17.21 -7.39
CA ARG A 191 -19.56 18.47 -7.78
C ARG A 191 -19.87 19.34 -6.56
N PRO A 192 -20.01 20.67 -6.70
CA PRO A 192 -20.39 21.54 -5.60
C PRO A 192 -21.72 21.11 -4.95
N GLY A 193 -21.81 21.26 -3.63
CA GLY A 193 -23.02 21.00 -2.85
C GLY A 193 -23.17 19.58 -2.32
N ILE A 194 -22.35 18.60 -2.75
CA ILE A 194 -22.37 17.26 -2.18
C ILE A 194 -21.32 17.10 -1.08
N ARG A 195 -21.43 16.07 -0.25
CA ARG A 195 -20.42 15.74 0.76
C ARG A 195 -19.32 14.85 0.18
N GLU A 196 -18.12 14.94 0.78
CA GLU A 196 -17.00 14.02 0.51
C GLU A 196 -17.44 12.54 0.60
N SER A 197 -18.29 12.20 1.59
CA SER A 197 -18.83 10.85 1.76
C SER A 197 -19.65 10.33 0.57
N VAL A 198 -20.24 11.22 -0.25
CA VAL A 198 -20.97 10.82 -1.47
C VAL A 198 -20.00 10.42 -2.57
N VAL A 199 -18.88 11.14 -2.71
CA VAL A 199 -17.81 10.78 -3.65
C VAL A 199 -17.17 9.45 -3.23
N ARG A 200 -16.86 9.30 -1.92
CA ARG A 200 -16.38 8.05 -1.36
C ARG A 200 -17.33 6.88 -1.67
N ALA A 201 -18.63 7.09 -1.46
CA ALA A 201 -19.61 6.04 -1.73
C ALA A 201 -19.64 5.63 -3.22
N ALA A 202 -19.44 6.57 -4.16
CA ALA A 202 -19.33 6.25 -5.58
C ALA A 202 -18.08 5.39 -5.90
N ILE A 203 -16.94 5.73 -5.29
CA ILE A 203 -15.69 4.98 -5.41
C ILE A 203 -15.86 3.55 -4.87
N GLU A 204 -16.32 3.42 -3.63
CA GLU A 204 -16.43 2.12 -2.96
C GLU A 204 -17.55 1.24 -3.55
N ALA A 205 -18.61 1.85 -4.10
CA ALA A 205 -19.66 1.11 -4.79
C ALA A 205 -19.13 0.37 -6.02
N GLU A 206 -18.21 0.97 -6.78
CA GLU A 206 -17.57 0.34 -7.94
C GLU A 206 -16.74 -0.87 -7.54
N LEU A 207 -15.99 -0.77 -6.42
CA LEU A 207 -15.20 -1.88 -5.89
C LEU A 207 -16.11 -3.02 -5.40
N VAL A 208 -17.15 -2.71 -4.64
CA VAL A 208 -18.12 -3.70 -4.14
C VAL A 208 -18.86 -4.39 -5.30
N ALA A 209 -19.24 -3.64 -6.34
CA ALA A 209 -19.87 -4.21 -7.54
C ALA A 209 -18.95 -5.19 -8.27
N SER A 210 -17.65 -5.02 -8.16
CA SER A 210 -16.61 -5.91 -8.72
C SER A 210 -16.19 -7.04 -7.77
N ASN A 211 -16.92 -7.27 -6.66
CA ASN A 211 -16.58 -8.23 -5.60
C ASN A 211 -15.18 -8.00 -5.00
N MET A 212 -14.80 -6.74 -4.90
CA MET A 212 -13.55 -6.27 -4.29
C MET A 212 -13.82 -5.40 -3.06
N THR A 213 -12.79 -5.07 -2.33
CA THR A 213 -12.84 -4.10 -1.22
C THR A 213 -11.79 -3.02 -1.41
N THR A 214 -11.70 -2.07 -0.49
CA THR A 214 -10.63 -1.07 -0.47
C THR A 214 -9.34 -1.68 0.10
N SER A 215 -8.19 -1.37 -0.50
CA SER A 215 -6.87 -1.79 -0.01
C SER A 215 -6.44 -1.05 1.27
N PHE A 216 -7.03 0.12 1.49
CA PHE A 216 -6.92 0.95 2.70
C PHE A 216 -8.16 1.84 2.84
N ASN A 217 -8.27 2.57 3.97
CA ASN A 217 -9.38 3.52 4.13
C ASN A 217 -9.26 4.66 3.13
N SER A 218 -10.26 4.81 2.25
CA SER A 218 -10.24 5.83 1.19
C SER A 218 -10.13 7.24 1.78
N ILE A 219 -9.20 8.04 1.28
CA ILE A 219 -9.07 9.46 1.59
C ILE A 219 -9.81 10.24 0.51
N VAL A 220 -10.82 10.99 0.88
CA VAL A 220 -11.60 11.86 -0.02
C VAL A 220 -11.81 13.18 0.70
N SER A 221 -10.98 14.18 0.42
CA SER A 221 -10.99 15.39 1.24
C SER A 221 -10.67 16.67 0.49
N VAL A 222 -11.43 17.74 0.82
CA VAL A 222 -11.11 19.13 0.45
C VAL A 222 -10.00 19.70 1.35
N HIS A 223 -9.63 18.99 2.40
CA HIS A 223 -8.52 19.30 3.30
C HIS A 223 -7.27 18.51 2.91
N GLY A 224 -6.83 18.66 1.66
CA GLY A 224 -5.66 17.95 1.14
C GLY A 224 -4.35 18.21 1.91
N GLU A 225 -4.29 19.25 2.76
CA GLU A 225 -3.19 19.51 3.69
C GLU A 225 -3.14 18.53 4.86
N VAL A 226 -4.20 17.77 5.11
CA VAL A 226 -4.24 16.67 6.08
C VAL A 226 -4.01 15.36 5.32
N LEU A 227 -2.78 14.86 5.36
CA LEU A 227 -2.29 13.81 4.46
C LEU A 227 -3.10 12.49 4.53
N HIS A 228 -3.64 12.14 5.70
CA HIS A 228 -4.46 10.94 5.94
C HIS A 228 -5.80 11.35 6.58
N ASN A 229 -6.59 12.17 5.88
CA ASN A 229 -7.91 12.59 6.36
C ASN A 229 -8.97 11.56 5.98
N GLU A 230 -9.38 10.75 6.94
CA GLU A 230 -10.44 9.74 6.79
C GLU A 230 -11.82 10.25 7.27
N ASP A 231 -11.95 11.55 7.55
CA ASP A 231 -13.20 12.17 7.93
C ASP A 231 -13.87 12.83 6.70
N HIS A 232 -15.05 12.35 6.33
CA HIS A 232 -15.69 12.64 5.05
C HIS A 232 -16.97 13.48 5.23
N HIS A 233 -16.99 14.41 6.17
CA HIS A 233 -18.20 15.18 6.50
C HIS A 233 -18.32 16.53 5.80
N PHE A 234 -17.25 17.04 5.19
CA PHE A 234 -17.26 18.34 4.53
C PHE A 234 -18.11 18.31 3.25
N THR A 235 -18.74 19.45 2.98
CA THR A 235 -19.48 19.71 1.74
C THR A 235 -18.52 20.37 0.74
N LEU A 236 -18.46 19.85 -0.46
CA LEU A 236 -17.66 20.36 -1.56
C LEU A 236 -18.21 21.72 -1.99
N ALA A 237 -17.37 22.75 -2.04
CA ALA A 237 -17.72 24.08 -2.51
C ALA A 237 -17.11 24.35 -3.89
N ASP A 238 -17.70 25.32 -4.58
CA ASP A 238 -17.12 25.84 -5.81
C ASP A 238 -15.74 26.44 -5.52
N GLY A 239 -14.75 26.09 -6.35
CA GLY A 239 -13.35 26.51 -6.17
C GLY A 239 -12.52 25.61 -5.24
N ASP A 240 -13.09 24.58 -4.61
CA ASP A 240 -12.30 23.60 -3.87
C ASP A 240 -11.51 22.67 -4.79
N LEU A 241 -10.37 22.19 -4.30
CA LEU A 241 -9.70 20.99 -4.78
C LEU A 241 -10.12 19.81 -3.90
N LEU A 242 -10.45 18.67 -4.52
CA LEU A 242 -10.72 17.42 -3.85
C LEU A 242 -9.54 16.47 -4.07
N LEU A 243 -8.79 16.17 -3.02
CA LEU A 243 -7.78 15.12 -3.02
C LEU A 243 -8.47 13.79 -2.78
N VAL A 244 -8.28 12.85 -3.67
CA VAL A 244 -8.81 11.48 -3.60
C VAL A 244 -7.66 10.50 -3.70
N ASP A 245 -7.53 9.68 -2.66
CA ASP A 245 -6.54 8.64 -2.53
C ASP A 245 -7.26 7.35 -2.14
N ALA A 246 -7.30 6.39 -3.06
CA ALA A 246 -8.07 5.17 -2.93
C ALA A 246 -7.48 4.07 -3.81
N GLY A 247 -7.64 2.83 -3.36
CA GLY A 247 -7.22 1.66 -4.08
C GLY A 247 -8.13 0.45 -3.87
N ALA A 248 -8.15 -0.45 -4.83
CA ALA A 248 -8.86 -1.72 -4.77
C ALA A 248 -8.01 -2.79 -4.10
N GLU A 249 -8.62 -3.66 -3.31
CA GLU A 249 -8.06 -4.96 -2.97
C GLU A 249 -8.85 -6.04 -3.68
N THR A 250 -8.19 -6.87 -4.49
CA THR A 250 -8.81 -7.99 -5.19
C THR A 250 -9.21 -9.10 -4.23
N ALA A 251 -10.07 -10.01 -4.68
CA ALA A 251 -10.41 -11.21 -3.90
C ALA A 251 -9.19 -12.09 -3.56
N GLY A 252 -8.09 -11.98 -4.31
CA GLY A 252 -6.80 -12.63 -4.00
C GLY A 252 -5.91 -11.85 -3.04
N GLY A 253 -6.33 -10.66 -2.58
CA GLY A 253 -5.60 -9.81 -1.65
C GLY A 253 -4.58 -8.87 -2.29
N TRP A 254 -4.54 -8.73 -3.63
CA TRP A 254 -3.64 -7.80 -4.31
C TRP A 254 -4.16 -6.38 -4.24
N ALA A 255 -3.28 -5.44 -3.88
CA ALA A 255 -3.62 -4.05 -3.63
C ALA A 255 -3.34 -3.15 -4.83
N GLY A 256 -4.23 -2.19 -5.06
CA GLY A 256 -4.00 -1.00 -5.88
C GLY A 256 -3.84 0.23 -5.00
N ASP A 257 -3.19 1.25 -5.54
CA ASP A 257 -2.93 2.53 -4.84
C ASP A 257 -2.78 3.66 -5.86
N VAL A 258 -3.65 4.68 -5.74
CA VAL A 258 -3.66 5.84 -6.63
C VAL A 258 -4.18 7.06 -5.91
N THR A 259 -3.49 8.18 -6.08
CA THR A 259 -4.01 9.50 -5.70
C THR A 259 -4.22 10.39 -6.92
N ARG A 260 -5.34 11.12 -6.92
CA ARG A 260 -5.64 12.25 -7.81
C ARG A 260 -6.16 13.44 -7.00
N THR A 261 -5.97 14.64 -7.53
CA THR A 261 -6.55 15.87 -6.96
C THR A 261 -7.34 16.61 -8.04
N TRP A 262 -8.66 16.75 -7.84
CA TRP A 262 -9.60 17.28 -8.83
C TRP A 262 -10.17 18.64 -8.45
N PRO A 263 -10.44 19.55 -9.42
CA PRO A 263 -11.18 20.76 -9.16
C PRO A 263 -12.67 20.48 -9.05
N VAL A 264 -13.28 20.71 -7.90
CA VAL A 264 -14.72 20.41 -7.64
C VAL A 264 -15.65 21.08 -8.65
N SER A 265 -15.29 22.25 -9.15
CA SER A 265 -16.04 23.01 -10.18
C SER A 265 -15.80 22.51 -11.62
N GLY A 266 -15.03 21.44 -11.82
CA GLY A 266 -14.69 20.90 -13.15
C GLY A 266 -13.62 21.70 -13.90
N ARG A 267 -13.06 22.76 -13.29
CA ARG A 267 -11.95 23.56 -13.84
C ARG A 267 -11.02 24.05 -12.74
N TYR A 268 -9.73 23.92 -12.95
CA TYR A 268 -8.71 24.49 -12.07
C TYR A 268 -8.68 26.01 -12.21
N THR A 269 -8.52 26.73 -11.10
CA THR A 269 -8.09 28.13 -11.12
C THR A 269 -6.66 28.22 -11.68
N SER A 270 -6.17 29.42 -12.00
CA SER A 270 -4.78 29.60 -12.45
C SER A 270 -3.78 29.16 -11.37
N THR A 271 -4.02 29.51 -10.10
CA THR A 271 -3.16 29.14 -8.97
C THR A 271 -3.16 27.62 -8.70
N GLN A 272 -4.33 26.99 -8.78
CA GLN A 272 -4.46 25.54 -8.66
C GLN A 272 -3.73 24.82 -9.78
N ARG A 273 -3.91 25.26 -11.02
CA ARG A 273 -3.23 24.70 -12.19
C ARG A 273 -1.71 24.83 -12.07
N ASP A 274 -1.20 26.02 -11.71
CA ASP A 274 0.23 26.27 -11.57
C ASP A 274 0.88 25.29 -10.57
N LEU A 275 0.30 25.12 -9.38
CA LEU A 275 0.82 24.18 -8.37
C LEU A 275 0.57 22.72 -8.74
N TYR A 276 -0.56 22.40 -9.37
CA TYR A 276 -0.81 21.04 -9.86
C TYR A 276 0.25 20.63 -10.88
N GLU A 277 0.62 21.49 -11.81
CA GLU A 277 1.68 21.24 -12.80
C GLU A 277 3.06 21.09 -12.17
N VAL A 278 3.34 21.73 -11.02
CA VAL A 278 4.58 21.49 -10.26
C VAL A 278 4.61 20.04 -9.78
N VAL A 279 3.53 19.57 -9.15
CA VAL A 279 3.44 18.18 -8.64
C VAL A 279 3.45 17.17 -9.78
N LEU A 280 2.74 17.45 -10.87
CA LEU A 280 2.71 16.57 -12.05
C LEU A 280 4.10 16.42 -12.69
N ARG A 281 4.88 17.52 -12.80
CA ARG A 281 6.27 17.45 -13.28
C ARG A 281 7.14 16.64 -12.35
N ALA A 282 6.98 16.79 -11.03
CA ALA A 282 7.73 16.01 -10.04
C ALA A 282 7.44 14.50 -10.18
N GLN A 283 6.16 14.12 -10.31
CA GLN A 283 5.74 12.75 -10.51
C GLN A 283 6.26 12.18 -11.84
N THR A 284 6.06 12.91 -12.93
CA THR A 284 6.49 12.47 -14.27
C THR A 284 8.00 12.29 -14.36
N ALA A 285 8.79 13.21 -13.76
CA ALA A 285 10.25 13.11 -13.73
C ALA A 285 10.73 11.89 -12.94
N ALA A 286 10.11 11.61 -11.79
CA ALA A 286 10.44 10.44 -10.98
C ALA A 286 10.09 9.13 -11.71
N ILE A 287 8.89 9.02 -12.30
CA ILE A 287 8.47 7.86 -13.09
C ILE A 287 9.42 7.63 -14.28
N ALA A 288 9.76 8.67 -15.03
CA ALA A 288 10.66 8.57 -16.20
C ALA A 288 12.07 8.06 -15.84
N ALA A 289 12.49 8.21 -14.59
CA ALA A 289 13.78 7.71 -14.11
C ALA A 289 13.74 6.22 -13.68
N ILE A 290 12.57 5.60 -13.58
CA ILE A 290 12.44 4.21 -13.17
C ILE A 290 12.96 3.26 -14.23
N LYS A 291 13.94 2.46 -13.85
CA LYS A 291 14.53 1.37 -14.64
C LYS A 291 15.24 0.39 -13.72
N PRO A 292 15.57 -0.81 -14.19
CA PRO A 292 16.41 -1.74 -13.42
C PRO A 292 17.73 -1.12 -12.96
N GLY A 293 18.07 -1.33 -11.69
CA GLY A 293 19.28 -0.78 -11.05
C GLY A 293 19.14 0.66 -10.53
N GLN A 294 18.03 1.35 -10.80
CA GLN A 294 17.79 2.68 -10.22
C GLN A 294 17.59 2.57 -8.71
N ARG A 295 18.34 3.32 -7.92
CA ARG A 295 18.14 3.39 -6.47
C ARG A 295 16.89 4.22 -6.17
N TYR A 296 15.96 3.67 -5.36
CA TYR A 296 14.68 4.33 -5.09
C TYR A 296 14.82 5.68 -4.36
N LEU A 297 15.79 5.81 -3.45
CA LEU A 297 16.10 7.10 -2.80
C LEU A 297 16.40 8.22 -3.81
N GLU A 298 17.01 7.91 -4.96
CA GLU A 298 17.31 8.91 -5.98
C GLU A 298 16.03 9.46 -6.65
N LEU A 299 14.95 8.66 -6.71
CA LEU A 299 13.63 9.11 -7.19
C LEU A 299 13.05 10.19 -6.27
N GLN A 300 13.24 10.06 -4.94
CA GLN A 300 12.91 11.11 -3.98
C GLN A 300 13.66 12.42 -4.32
N GLY A 301 14.94 12.34 -4.59
CA GLY A 301 15.76 13.50 -4.97
C GLY A 301 15.30 14.15 -6.26
N ILE A 302 14.93 13.35 -7.26
CA ILE A 302 14.39 13.82 -8.55
C ILE A 302 13.06 14.56 -8.34
N ALA A 303 12.12 13.96 -7.61
CA ALA A 303 10.83 14.58 -7.32
C ALA A 303 10.98 15.88 -6.51
N ALA A 304 11.82 15.86 -5.46
CA ALA A 304 12.08 17.02 -4.63
C ALA A 304 12.72 18.17 -5.44
N ARG A 305 13.65 17.86 -6.34
CA ARG A 305 14.29 18.85 -7.21
C ARG A 305 13.29 19.48 -8.17
N ALA A 306 12.46 18.69 -8.84
CA ALA A 306 11.42 19.20 -9.74
C ALA A 306 10.40 20.09 -8.99
N THR A 307 10.06 19.69 -7.74
CA THR A 307 9.22 20.51 -6.85
C THR A 307 9.91 21.84 -6.52
N ALA A 308 11.21 21.83 -6.15
CA ALA A 308 11.97 23.04 -5.88
C ALA A 308 12.00 23.99 -7.08
N GLU A 309 12.31 23.47 -8.29
CA GLU A 309 12.34 24.22 -9.54
C GLU A 309 10.98 24.87 -9.83
N GLY A 310 9.89 24.13 -9.63
CA GLY A 310 8.53 24.65 -9.80
C GLY A 310 8.20 25.76 -8.81
N LEU A 311 8.51 25.57 -7.51
CA LEU A 311 8.22 26.57 -6.47
C LEU A 311 9.10 27.83 -6.62
N VAL A 312 10.32 27.71 -7.12
CA VAL A 312 11.18 28.86 -7.50
C VAL A 312 10.57 29.59 -8.71
N GLY A 313 10.13 28.85 -9.73
CA GLY A 313 9.46 29.42 -10.92
C GLY A 313 8.20 30.20 -10.58
N LEU A 314 7.41 29.75 -9.59
CA LEU A 314 6.24 30.45 -9.08
C LEU A 314 6.58 31.59 -8.10
N GLY A 315 7.86 31.75 -7.73
CA GLY A 315 8.33 32.76 -6.79
C GLY A 315 7.98 32.48 -5.35
N ILE A 316 7.48 31.28 -5.01
CA ILE A 316 7.20 30.83 -3.63
C ILE A 316 8.48 30.62 -2.86
N LEU A 317 9.49 30.03 -3.52
CA LEU A 317 10.84 29.87 -2.99
C LEU A 317 11.86 30.74 -3.78
N ARG A 318 13.00 31.00 -3.15
CA ARG A 318 14.16 31.66 -3.77
C ARG A 318 15.42 30.82 -3.53
N GLY A 319 16.34 30.85 -4.49
CA GLY A 319 17.63 30.19 -4.39
C GLY A 319 17.80 29.08 -5.42
N ASP A 320 18.92 28.40 -5.35
CA ASP A 320 19.23 27.26 -6.20
C ASP A 320 18.38 26.04 -5.80
N PRO A 321 17.68 25.38 -6.74
CA PRO A 321 16.85 24.22 -6.43
C PRO A 321 17.60 23.07 -5.75
N ALA A 322 18.87 22.81 -6.10
CA ALA A 322 19.65 21.75 -5.48
C ALA A 322 19.99 22.08 -4.02
N GLU A 323 20.32 23.35 -3.70
CA GLU A 323 20.52 23.81 -2.32
C GLU A 323 19.23 23.76 -1.52
N LEU A 324 18.07 24.11 -2.11
CA LEU A 324 16.76 24.01 -1.45
C LEU A 324 16.41 22.56 -1.05
N VAL A 325 16.79 21.59 -1.88
CA VAL A 325 16.61 20.16 -1.56
C VAL A 325 17.61 19.72 -0.48
N SER A 326 18.91 20.01 -0.66
CA SER A 326 19.95 19.56 0.29
C SER A 326 19.78 20.16 1.69
N ASP A 327 19.30 21.40 1.77
CA ASP A 327 18.99 22.07 3.04
C ASP A 327 17.63 21.66 3.64
N GLY A 328 16.84 20.81 2.98
CA GLY A 328 15.54 20.32 3.46
C GLY A 328 14.40 21.34 3.37
N VAL A 329 14.54 22.43 2.62
CA VAL A 329 13.49 23.46 2.48
C VAL A 329 12.26 22.91 1.77
N VAL A 330 12.44 22.04 0.79
CA VAL A 330 11.34 21.41 0.04
C VAL A 330 10.46 20.55 0.95
N ALA A 331 11.01 19.97 2.01
CA ALA A 331 10.26 19.16 2.98
C ALA A 331 9.19 19.96 3.75
N LEU A 332 9.23 21.31 3.71
CA LEU A 332 8.15 22.15 4.24
C LEU A 332 6.84 21.97 3.46
N PHE A 333 6.93 21.59 2.18
CA PHE A 333 5.80 21.42 1.27
C PHE A 333 5.61 19.98 0.80
N PHE A 334 6.65 19.16 0.83
CA PHE A 334 6.64 17.75 0.47
C PHE A 334 7.29 16.94 1.62
N PRO A 335 6.54 16.70 2.72
CA PRO A 335 7.10 16.16 3.97
C PRO A 335 7.19 14.64 4.05
N HIS A 336 6.75 13.90 3.04
CA HIS A 336 6.73 12.43 3.02
C HIS A 336 7.65 11.84 1.94
N GLY A 337 7.79 10.52 1.93
CA GLY A 337 8.54 9.80 0.90
C GLY A 337 7.84 9.83 -0.45
N VAL A 338 8.59 9.64 -1.53
CA VAL A 338 8.05 9.63 -2.90
C VAL A 338 7.19 8.39 -3.19
N GLY A 339 7.10 7.44 -2.24
CA GLY A 339 6.28 6.24 -2.33
C GLY A 339 6.84 5.04 -1.57
N HIS A 340 6.35 3.85 -1.91
CA HIS A 340 6.58 2.59 -1.22
C HIS A 340 6.42 1.38 -2.15
N LEU A 341 6.64 0.17 -1.62
CA LEU A 341 6.29 -1.09 -2.31
C LEU A 341 4.78 -1.29 -2.29
N VAL A 342 4.25 -1.93 -3.34
CA VAL A 342 2.86 -2.39 -3.42
C VAL A 342 2.83 -3.87 -3.78
N GLY A 343 1.93 -4.63 -3.17
CA GLY A 343 1.80 -6.06 -3.43
C GLY A 343 0.51 -6.64 -2.86
N LEU A 344 0.64 -7.65 -2.00
CA LEU A 344 -0.48 -8.17 -1.20
C LEU A 344 -0.88 -7.21 -0.06
N ASP A 345 -0.05 -6.24 0.25
CA ASP A 345 -0.38 -5.12 1.11
C ASP A 345 -0.16 -3.83 0.33
N VAL A 346 -0.96 -2.79 0.62
CA VAL A 346 -0.76 -1.48 0.00
C VAL A 346 0.63 -0.92 0.30
N HIS A 347 1.09 -1.05 1.56
CA HIS A 347 2.48 -0.87 1.97
C HIS A 347 3.13 -2.25 2.11
N ASP A 348 3.55 -2.83 0.99
CA ASP A 348 3.98 -4.22 0.98
C ASP A 348 5.25 -4.43 1.82
N LEU A 349 5.24 -5.49 2.65
CA LEU A 349 6.33 -5.87 3.55
C LEU A 349 6.68 -4.86 4.67
N ASP A 350 5.89 -3.81 4.90
CA ASP A 350 6.12 -2.84 5.99
C ASP A 350 6.05 -3.49 7.38
N ASP A 351 5.38 -4.64 7.52
CA ASP A 351 5.35 -5.44 8.75
C ASP A 351 6.72 -5.97 9.18
N LEU A 352 7.65 -6.12 8.21
CA LEU A 352 9.04 -6.50 8.44
C LEU A 352 9.99 -5.28 8.54
N GLY A 353 9.46 -4.07 8.42
CA GLY A 353 10.16 -2.80 8.61
C GLY A 353 11.34 -2.59 7.66
N ASP A 354 12.36 -1.84 8.12
CA ASP A 354 13.53 -1.50 7.31
C ASP A 354 14.31 -2.74 6.83
N ARG A 355 14.15 -3.90 7.47
CA ARG A 355 14.73 -5.18 6.98
C ARG A 355 14.25 -5.51 5.58
N ALA A 356 12.97 -5.28 5.30
CA ALA A 356 12.37 -5.53 3.99
C ALA A 356 12.58 -4.37 3.02
N THR A 357 12.37 -3.14 3.49
CA THR A 357 12.26 -1.98 2.62
C THR A 357 13.59 -1.28 2.34
N TYR A 358 14.65 -1.56 3.13
CA TYR A 358 16.00 -1.06 2.89
C TYR A 358 16.93 -2.20 2.46
N ALA A 359 17.78 -1.94 1.48
CA ALA A 359 18.77 -2.94 1.07
C ALA A 359 19.80 -3.19 2.19
N PRO A 360 20.41 -4.37 2.28
CA PRO A 360 21.44 -4.65 3.27
C PRO A 360 22.53 -3.56 3.32
N GLY A 361 22.81 -3.07 4.52
CA GLY A 361 23.79 -2.00 4.76
C GLY A 361 23.27 -0.57 4.58
N ARG A 362 22.01 -0.39 4.13
CA ARG A 362 21.35 0.92 4.08
C ARG A 362 20.52 1.14 5.34
N THR A 363 20.46 2.38 5.79
CA THR A 363 19.71 2.78 6.99
C THR A 363 18.87 4.01 6.71
N ARG A 364 17.76 4.14 7.43
CA ARG A 364 16.86 5.29 7.33
C ARG A 364 17.60 6.58 7.67
N SER A 365 17.45 7.60 6.82
CA SER A 365 18.03 8.93 7.07
C SER A 365 17.29 9.64 8.20
N THR A 366 18.00 10.52 8.90
CA THR A 366 17.43 11.46 9.88
C THR A 366 17.09 12.82 9.28
N ASP A 367 17.48 13.06 8.01
CA ASP A 367 17.24 14.32 7.32
C ASP A 367 15.74 14.56 7.11
N PRO A 368 15.23 15.78 7.35
CA PRO A 368 13.80 16.08 7.27
C PRO A 368 13.14 15.66 5.96
N GLY A 369 13.82 15.80 4.82
CA GLY A 369 13.32 15.42 3.50
C GLY A 369 13.38 13.92 3.19
N LEU A 370 14.07 13.12 4.01
CA LEU A 370 14.32 11.70 3.75
C LEU A 370 13.85 10.77 4.86
N LYS A 371 13.66 11.27 6.09
CA LYS A 371 13.29 10.44 7.25
C LYS A 371 11.99 9.65 7.09
N ALA A 372 11.08 10.16 6.26
CA ALA A 372 9.79 9.54 5.96
C ALA A 372 9.83 8.61 4.74
N LEU A 373 10.99 8.48 4.07
CA LEU A 373 11.13 7.57 2.93
C LEU A 373 10.92 6.12 3.37
N ARG A 374 10.00 5.41 2.73
CA ARG A 374 9.65 4.03 3.11
C ARG A 374 10.53 2.99 2.43
N LEU A 375 11.16 3.31 1.29
CA LEU A 375 11.93 2.37 0.47
C LEU A 375 13.30 2.94 0.10
N ASP A 376 14.37 2.17 0.32
CA ASP A 376 15.71 2.44 -0.20
C ASP A 376 16.38 1.15 -0.70
N ARG A 377 15.92 0.68 -1.86
CA ARG A 377 16.49 -0.46 -2.60
C ARG A 377 16.82 -0.06 -4.03
N ASP A 378 17.68 -0.81 -4.68
CA ASP A 378 17.82 -0.75 -6.12
C ASP A 378 16.65 -1.51 -6.74
N LEU A 379 15.98 -0.88 -7.70
CA LEU A 379 14.82 -1.45 -8.36
C LEU A 379 15.26 -2.60 -9.26
N VAL A 380 14.51 -3.70 -9.22
CA VAL A 380 14.72 -4.85 -10.10
C VAL A 380 13.42 -5.19 -10.83
N PRO A 381 13.49 -5.84 -12.02
CA PRO A 381 12.30 -6.25 -12.75
C PRO A 381 11.36 -7.11 -11.89
N GLY A 382 10.08 -6.82 -11.92
CA GLY A 382 9.05 -7.47 -11.13
C GLY A 382 8.74 -6.79 -9.79
N MET A 383 9.47 -5.76 -9.38
CA MET A 383 9.06 -4.90 -8.26
C MET A 383 7.93 -3.98 -8.68
N ALA A 384 6.96 -3.76 -7.80
CA ALA A 384 5.91 -2.74 -7.95
C ALA A 384 6.07 -1.68 -6.84
N VAL A 385 6.04 -0.41 -7.24
CA VAL A 385 6.23 0.74 -6.34
C VAL A 385 5.24 1.84 -6.67
N THR A 386 4.87 2.67 -5.69
CA THR A 386 4.15 3.92 -5.95
C THR A 386 5.12 5.06 -6.27
N ILE A 387 4.63 6.08 -6.98
CA ILE A 387 5.28 7.39 -7.13
C ILE A 387 4.23 8.46 -6.86
N GLU A 388 4.31 9.11 -5.70
CA GLU A 388 3.26 9.92 -5.09
C GLU A 388 3.72 11.30 -4.58
N PRO A 389 4.53 12.09 -5.29
CA PRO A 389 4.93 13.39 -4.79
C PRO A 389 3.70 14.28 -4.54
N GLY A 390 3.84 15.21 -3.60
CA GLY A 390 2.77 16.14 -3.28
C GLY A 390 3.27 17.54 -2.94
N PHE A 391 2.34 18.47 -2.90
CA PHE A 391 2.50 19.82 -2.37
C PHE A 391 1.43 20.06 -1.31
N TYR A 392 1.82 20.52 -0.13
CA TYR A 392 0.89 20.75 0.97
C TYR A 392 1.21 22.05 1.71
N GLN A 393 0.16 22.82 2.02
CA GLN A 393 0.25 23.97 2.90
C GLN A 393 -0.21 23.58 4.31
N VAL A 394 0.59 22.78 4.99
CA VAL A 394 0.29 22.27 6.34
C VAL A 394 0.54 23.37 7.38
N PRO A 395 -0.48 23.91 8.08
CA PRO A 395 -0.29 24.97 9.08
C PRO A 395 0.69 24.55 10.19
N ALA A 396 0.59 23.31 10.68
CA ALA A 396 1.49 22.77 11.71
C ALA A 396 2.99 22.71 11.28
N ILE A 397 3.28 22.86 10.00
CA ILE A 397 4.65 22.99 9.48
C ILE A 397 4.98 24.45 9.20
N LEU A 398 4.10 25.16 8.48
CA LEU A 398 4.39 26.50 7.96
C LEU A 398 4.31 27.59 9.02
N ASP A 399 3.52 27.39 10.08
CA ASP A 399 3.38 28.33 11.20
C ASP A 399 4.35 28.03 12.35
N ASP A 400 5.11 26.90 12.28
CA ASP A 400 6.13 26.55 13.25
C ASP A 400 7.48 27.24 12.90
N PRO A 401 7.96 28.20 13.74
CA PRO A 401 9.22 28.91 13.50
C PRO A 401 10.45 27.97 13.49
N GLU A 402 10.44 26.89 14.27
CA GLU A 402 11.53 25.94 14.31
C GLU A 402 11.65 25.15 13.01
N ARG A 403 10.52 24.69 12.48
CA ARG A 403 10.47 23.98 11.19
C ARG A 403 10.81 24.89 10.02
N THR A 404 10.24 26.10 9.99
CA THR A 404 10.48 27.04 8.89
C THR A 404 11.84 27.73 8.96
N ARG A 405 12.58 27.62 10.07
CA ARG A 405 13.93 28.18 10.21
C ARG A 405 14.89 27.67 9.11
N VAL A 406 14.69 26.46 8.61
CA VAL A 406 15.51 25.89 7.53
C VAL A 406 15.40 26.72 6.23
N ALA A 407 14.28 27.35 5.99
CA ALA A 407 14.08 28.16 4.79
C ALA A 407 14.80 29.54 4.87
N LYS A 408 15.13 30.04 6.07
CA LYS A 408 15.71 31.39 6.28
C LYS A 408 14.84 32.45 5.57
N ASP A 409 15.43 33.22 4.65
CA ASP A 409 14.78 34.23 3.82
C ASP A 409 14.31 33.70 2.43
N ARG A 410 14.46 32.39 2.21
CA ARG A 410 14.15 31.76 0.93
C ARG A 410 12.65 31.50 0.74
N LEU A 411 11.84 31.44 1.79
CA LEU A 411 10.38 31.28 1.71
C LEU A 411 9.72 32.66 1.60
N ARG A 412 9.00 32.85 0.51
CA ARG A 412 8.21 34.07 0.22
C ARG A 412 6.76 33.88 0.68
N ARG A 413 6.49 34.22 1.95
CA ARG A 413 5.14 34.10 2.55
C ARG A 413 4.09 34.97 1.85
N ASP A 414 4.49 36.17 1.40
CA ASP A 414 3.64 37.07 0.60
C ASP A 414 3.21 36.41 -0.71
N ARG A 415 4.14 35.72 -1.36
CA ARG A 415 3.84 35.00 -2.62
C ARG A 415 3.05 33.73 -2.35
N LEU A 416 3.38 32.95 -1.31
CA LEU A 416 2.65 31.75 -0.92
C LEU A 416 1.16 32.06 -0.62
N ALA A 417 0.88 33.19 0.01
CA ALA A 417 -0.49 33.63 0.30
C ALA A 417 -1.37 33.81 -0.96
N ALA A 418 -0.78 34.03 -2.14
CA ALA A 418 -1.53 34.08 -3.40
C ALA A 418 -2.07 32.71 -3.84
N PHE A 419 -1.55 31.61 -3.29
CA PHE A 419 -1.95 30.22 -3.57
C PHE A 419 -2.76 29.60 -2.42
N ARG A 420 -3.39 30.41 -1.55
CA ARG A 420 -4.17 29.95 -0.39
C ARG A 420 -5.37 29.05 -0.74
N ASP A 421 -5.80 29.06 -1.99
CA ASP A 421 -6.84 28.21 -2.56
C ASP A 421 -6.34 26.79 -2.85
N VAL A 422 -5.03 26.53 -2.70
CA VAL A 422 -4.41 25.21 -2.84
C VAL A 422 -3.97 24.74 -1.46
N ARG A 423 -4.74 23.87 -0.82
CA ARG A 423 -4.40 23.28 0.50
C ARG A 423 -3.41 22.15 0.36
N GLY A 424 -3.72 21.19 -0.53
CA GLY A 424 -2.85 20.05 -0.80
C GLY A 424 -3.15 19.43 -2.17
N ILE A 425 -2.09 18.92 -2.81
CA ILE A 425 -2.13 18.19 -4.07
C ILE A 425 -1.22 16.98 -3.93
N ARG A 426 -1.71 15.79 -4.27
CA ARG A 426 -0.92 14.57 -4.50
C ARG A 426 -1.33 13.96 -5.83
N ILE A 427 -0.36 13.43 -6.54
CA ILE A 427 -0.57 12.68 -7.79
C ILE A 427 0.25 11.42 -7.67
N GLU A 428 -0.40 10.28 -7.76
CA GLU A 428 0.20 8.98 -7.53
C GLU A 428 -0.21 7.97 -8.57
N ASP A 429 0.73 7.15 -8.98
CA ASP A 429 0.50 5.94 -9.77
C ASP A 429 1.31 4.77 -9.20
N THR A 430 0.79 3.55 -9.38
CA THR A 430 1.53 2.30 -9.15
C THR A 430 2.32 1.93 -10.41
N ILE A 431 3.62 1.72 -10.24
CA ILE A 431 4.58 1.48 -11.31
C ILE A 431 5.21 0.10 -11.16
N LEU A 432 5.09 -0.74 -12.17
CA LEU A 432 5.77 -2.03 -12.28
C LEU A 432 7.11 -1.84 -12.98
N VAL A 433 8.20 -2.29 -12.36
CA VAL A 433 9.52 -2.30 -12.99
C VAL A 433 9.61 -3.44 -14.00
N THR A 434 9.93 -3.14 -15.26
CA THR A 434 10.11 -4.14 -16.34
C THR A 434 11.58 -4.45 -16.58
N SER A 435 11.88 -5.37 -17.50
CA SER A 435 13.27 -5.74 -17.85
C SER A 435 14.08 -4.60 -18.45
N ASP A 436 13.43 -3.62 -19.06
CA ASP A 436 14.01 -2.53 -19.86
C ASP A 436 13.55 -1.13 -19.46
N GLY A 437 12.67 -1.02 -18.44
CA GLY A 437 12.14 0.25 -17.96
C GLY A 437 11.06 0.06 -16.92
N HIS A 438 9.87 0.55 -17.20
CA HIS A 438 8.71 0.46 -16.31
C HIS A 438 7.40 0.45 -17.09
N ASP A 439 6.33 0.02 -16.41
CA ASP A 439 4.97 0.03 -16.86
C ASP A 439 4.09 0.73 -15.81
N ASN A 440 3.37 1.78 -16.21
CA ASN A 440 2.44 2.47 -15.32
C ASN A 440 1.10 1.74 -15.34
N LEU A 441 0.75 1.08 -14.25
CA LEU A 441 -0.47 0.28 -14.16
C LEU A 441 -1.76 1.13 -14.20
N ASN A 442 -1.66 2.43 -13.95
CA ASN A 442 -2.77 3.39 -13.88
C ASN A 442 -2.74 4.43 -15.01
N GLU A 443 -2.00 4.20 -16.09
CA GLU A 443 -1.80 5.17 -17.18
C GLU A 443 -3.11 5.65 -17.82
N SER A 444 -4.15 4.81 -17.82
CA SER A 444 -5.47 5.14 -18.38
C SER A 444 -6.26 6.16 -17.55
N LEU A 445 -5.90 6.37 -16.27
CA LEU A 445 -6.57 7.36 -15.43
C LEU A 445 -6.06 8.78 -15.73
N PRO A 446 -6.92 9.72 -16.11
CA PRO A 446 -6.51 11.10 -16.40
C PRO A 446 -5.67 11.73 -15.28
N LYS A 447 -4.54 12.36 -15.64
CA LYS A 447 -3.69 13.07 -14.68
C LYS A 447 -3.19 14.44 -15.15
N THR A 448 -3.30 14.79 -16.42
CA THR A 448 -3.03 16.17 -16.83
C THR A 448 -4.24 17.06 -16.52
N PRO A 449 -4.04 18.34 -16.16
CA PRO A 449 -5.17 19.23 -15.87
C PRO A 449 -6.25 19.25 -16.97
N SER A 450 -5.86 19.32 -18.22
CA SER A 450 -6.78 19.32 -19.35
C SER A 450 -7.55 18.00 -19.49
N ALA A 451 -6.91 16.86 -19.26
CA ALA A 451 -7.57 15.55 -19.34
C ALA A 451 -8.57 15.36 -18.20
N ILE A 452 -8.23 15.80 -16.97
CA ILE A 452 -9.13 15.78 -15.82
C ILE A 452 -10.35 16.68 -16.08
N GLU A 453 -10.13 17.92 -16.51
CA GLU A 453 -11.23 18.86 -16.84
C GLU A 453 -12.14 18.30 -17.94
N THR A 454 -11.57 17.64 -18.95
CA THR A 454 -12.34 16.97 -19.99
C THR A 454 -13.17 15.82 -19.42
N ALA A 455 -12.57 14.97 -18.61
CA ALA A 455 -13.24 13.81 -18.00
C ALA A 455 -14.36 14.24 -17.03
N MET A 456 -14.16 15.29 -16.24
CA MET A 456 -15.18 15.83 -15.33
C MET A 456 -16.38 16.44 -16.06
N ASN A 457 -16.19 16.96 -17.26
CA ASN A 457 -17.24 17.60 -18.06
C ASN A 457 -17.80 16.66 -19.16
N ALA A 458 -17.33 15.44 -19.28
CA ALA A 458 -17.92 14.42 -20.14
C ALA A 458 -19.18 13.87 -19.45
N THR A 459 -20.36 14.26 -19.98
CA THR A 459 -21.69 13.77 -19.55
C THR A 459 -22.13 12.55 -20.33
#